data_2b167dd8bb500b26a6fe574b54a14262
#
_entry.id   2b167dd8bb500b26a6fe574b54a14262
#
_cell.length_a   1.000
_cell.length_b   1.000
_cell.length_c   1.000
_cell.angle_alpha   90.00
_cell.angle_beta   90.00
_cell.angle_gamma   90.00
#
_symmetry.space_group_name_H-M   'P 1'
#
loop_
_entity.id
_entity.type
_entity.pdbx_description
1 polymer ?
#
loop_
_entity_poly.entity_id
_entity_poly.type
_entity_poly.pdbx_seq_one_letter_code
_entity_poly.pdbx_strand_id
1 'polypeptide(L)'
;MPLLSADPAAFPAEPPADTHDPAVTAAHDWAAFSALDEMTDHWARPGWSDGSRAYYWLLTFPNDQQLAALAGHCQEQLAPLGLDPVPSDGLHITLVRVGRPGAVAPDQLDSLAQDAEALLPSAFSVRAMPLAGSRGAVRLSLGPWEPLLRLHHALAKAGSSAGLAPNKPTSAFRPHLSLAYNNRRRPAAPVVQAVSSLRTLSAVELCVSAVQLVELRREGRTYRWDLRKSVPLG
;
A
#
# COMPACT_ATOMS: atom_id res chain seq x y z
N MET A 1 1.56 18.05 -11.03
CA MET A 1 1.80 16.66 -10.56
C MET A 1 2.57 15.88 -11.62
N PRO A 2 3.51 14.99 -11.26
CA PRO A 2 4.14 14.13 -12.26
C PRO A 2 3.10 13.20 -12.89
N LEU A 3 3.17 13.06 -14.23
CA LEU A 3 2.34 12.10 -14.95
C LEU A 3 2.72 10.68 -14.55
N LEU A 4 1.71 9.81 -14.42
CA LEU A 4 1.96 8.39 -14.23
C LEU A 4 2.57 7.79 -15.50
N SER A 5 3.48 6.86 -15.32
CA SER A 5 4.16 6.17 -16.41
C SER A 5 4.10 4.66 -16.23
N ALA A 6 4.25 3.91 -17.32
CA ALA A 6 4.48 2.49 -17.28
C ALA A 6 5.73 2.16 -16.44
N ASP A 7 5.63 1.11 -15.62
CA ASP A 7 6.74 0.58 -14.83
C ASP A 7 6.59 -0.94 -14.72
N PRO A 8 7.46 -1.73 -15.34
CA PRO A 8 7.40 -3.19 -15.28
C PRO A 8 7.50 -3.78 -13.86
N ALA A 9 8.10 -3.03 -12.93
CA ALA A 9 8.23 -3.42 -11.53
C ALA A 9 6.96 -3.11 -10.71
N ALA A 10 6.06 -2.26 -11.24
CA ALA A 10 4.79 -1.97 -10.61
C ALA A 10 3.72 -3.03 -10.96
N PHE A 11 2.63 -3.02 -10.20
CA PHE A 11 1.45 -3.80 -10.55
C PHE A 11 0.17 -3.00 -10.22
N PRO A 12 -0.69 -2.75 -11.23
CA PRO A 12 -0.47 -2.99 -12.66
C PRO A 12 0.74 -2.22 -13.22
N ALA A 13 1.38 -2.74 -14.27
CA ALA A 13 2.53 -2.09 -14.89
C ALA A 13 2.12 -0.76 -15.54
N GLU A 14 1.02 -0.77 -16.30
CA GLU A 14 0.43 0.44 -16.87
C GLU A 14 -0.40 1.18 -15.82
N PRO A 15 -0.49 2.52 -15.87
CA PRO A 15 -1.43 3.27 -15.05
C PRO A 15 -2.87 3.16 -15.59
N PRO A 16 -3.91 3.40 -14.76
CA PRO A 16 -5.28 3.49 -15.24
C PRO A 16 -5.45 4.72 -16.15
N ALA A 17 -6.44 4.65 -17.06
CA ALA A 17 -6.75 5.74 -17.98
C ALA A 17 -7.28 6.99 -17.24
N ASP A 18 -7.96 6.79 -16.12
CA ASP A 18 -8.44 7.86 -15.25
C ASP A 18 -8.10 7.50 -13.79
N THR A 19 -7.47 8.45 -13.09
CA THR A 19 -7.10 8.34 -11.66
C THR A 19 -8.09 9.01 -10.73
N HIS A 20 -9.07 9.72 -11.28
CA HIS A 20 -10.11 10.42 -10.50
C HIS A 20 -11.33 9.53 -10.27
N ASP A 21 -11.70 8.69 -11.23
CA ASP A 21 -12.82 7.76 -11.10
C ASP A 21 -12.42 6.48 -10.37
N PRO A 22 -12.94 6.23 -9.14
CA PRO A 22 -12.69 4.99 -8.40
C PRO A 22 -13.12 3.73 -9.16
N ALA A 23 -14.18 3.79 -9.98
CA ALA A 23 -14.64 2.63 -10.73
C ALA A 23 -13.65 2.25 -11.84
N VAL A 24 -13.04 3.24 -12.50
CA VAL A 24 -12.00 3.01 -13.51
C VAL A 24 -10.76 2.40 -12.87
N THR A 25 -10.32 2.89 -11.71
CA THR A 25 -9.17 2.32 -11.00
C THR A 25 -9.43 0.89 -10.53
N ALA A 26 -10.62 0.59 -10.00
CA ALA A 26 -10.99 -0.76 -9.58
C ALA A 26 -11.11 -1.75 -10.77
N ALA A 27 -11.67 -1.30 -11.89
CA ALA A 27 -11.76 -2.10 -13.11
C ALA A 27 -10.36 -2.39 -13.69
N HIS A 28 -9.47 -1.39 -13.69
CA HIS A 28 -8.09 -1.51 -14.13
C HIS A 28 -7.29 -2.51 -13.28
N ASP A 29 -7.36 -2.39 -11.96
CA ASP A 29 -6.70 -3.33 -11.04
C ASP A 29 -7.20 -4.75 -11.23
N TRP A 30 -8.51 -4.92 -11.40
CA TRP A 30 -9.11 -6.22 -11.65
C TRP A 30 -8.67 -6.82 -12.98
N ALA A 31 -8.69 -6.05 -14.06
CA ALA A 31 -8.27 -6.52 -15.37
C ALA A 31 -6.83 -7.06 -15.34
N ALA A 32 -5.93 -6.33 -14.69
CA ALA A 32 -4.55 -6.78 -14.54
C ALA A 32 -4.42 -8.03 -13.65
N PHE A 33 -5.18 -8.10 -12.54
CA PHE A 33 -5.11 -9.24 -11.62
C PHE A 33 -5.72 -10.51 -12.23
N SER A 34 -6.89 -10.39 -12.88
CA SER A 34 -7.58 -11.54 -13.49
C SER A 34 -6.85 -12.14 -14.68
N ALA A 35 -5.92 -11.39 -15.29
CA ALA A 35 -5.06 -11.85 -16.37
C ALA A 35 -3.77 -12.55 -15.90
N LEU A 36 -3.55 -12.71 -14.60
CA LEU A 36 -2.38 -13.43 -14.09
C LEU A 36 -2.52 -14.94 -14.28
N ASP A 37 -1.49 -15.55 -14.82
CA ASP A 37 -1.36 -17.01 -14.86
C ASP A 37 -0.88 -17.58 -13.51
N GLU A 38 -0.01 -16.82 -12.83
CA GLU A 38 0.67 -17.28 -11.63
C GLU A 38 0.82 -16.17 -10.57
N MET A 39 0.70 -16.57 -9.31
CA MET A 39 1.07 -15.74 -8.15
C MET A 39 2.42 -16.15 -7.61
N THR A 40 3.20 -15.16 -7.17
CA THR A 40 4.53 -15.33 -6.57
C THR A 40 4.47 -15.27 -5.04
N ASP A 41 5.48 -15.82 -4.38
CA ASP A 41 5.62 -15.68 -2.94
C ASP A 41 5.96 -14.22 -2.58
N HIS A 42 5.09 -13.58 -1.80
CA HIS A 42 5.28 -12.21 -1.32
C HIS A 42 6.54 -12.06 -0.48
N TRP A 43 6.91 -13.11 0.23
CA TRP A 43 8.02 -13.09 1.18
C TRP A 43 9.39 -13.37 0.53
N ALA A 44 9.39 -13.89 -0.69
CA ALA A 44 10.62 -14.17 -1.46
C ALA A 44 11.16 -12.89 -2.14
N ARG A 45 11.53 -11.89 -1.33
CA ARG A 45 12.05 -10.61 -1.83
C ARG A 45 13.55 -10.48 -1.55
N PRO A 46 14.40 -10.31 -2.57
CA PRO A 46 15.83 -10.09 -2.38
C PRO A 46 16.10 -8.91 -1.42
N GLY A 47 16.95 -9.14 -0.42
CA GLY A 47 17.32 -8.13 0.57
C GLY A 47 16.22 -7.73 1.57
N TRP A 48 15.12 -8.51 1.64
CA TRP A 48 14.04 -8.31 2.59
C TRP A 48 13.63 -9.64 3.24
N SER A 49 14.47 -10.13 4.14
CA SER A 49 14.29 -11.38 4.91
C SER A 49 13.63 -11.11 6.27
N ASP A 50 13.39 -12.16 7.02
CA ASP A 50 12.99 -12.06 8.42
C ASP A 50 13.98 -11.20 9.22
N GLY A 51 13.47 -10.37 10.13
CA GLY A 51 14.24 -9.37 10.88
C GLY A 51 14.67 -8.12 10.09
N SER A 52 14.43 -8.05 8.78
CA SER A 52 14.72 -6.85 7.99
C SER A 52 13.91 -5.66 8.47
N ARG A 53 14.56 -4.48 8.53
CA ARG A 53 13.99 -3.22 8.99
C ARG A 53 14.21 -2.12 7.98
N ALA A 54 13.23 -1.19 7.87
CA ALA A 54 13.39 0.07 7.15
C ALA A 54 12.37 1.10 7.63
N TYR A 55 12.69 2.38 7.43
CA TYR A 55 11.77 3.47 7.65
C TYR A 55 10.86 3.65 6.44
N TYR A 56 9.56 3.86 6.73
CA TYR A 56 8.52 4.05 5.72
C TYR A 56 7.55 5.14 6.15
N TRP A 57 7.00 5.82 5.18
CA TRP A 57 5.77 6.57 5.31
C TRP A 57 4.58 5.66 5.00
N LEU A 58 3.66 5.52 5.95
CA LEU A 58 2.44 4.71 5.84
C LEU A 58 1.21 5.55 6.14
N LEU A 59 0.07 5.13 5.58
CA LEU A 59 -1.25 5.45 6.13
C LEU A 59 -1.74 4.21 6.88
N THR A 60 -2.18 4.38 8.11
CA THR A 60 -2.69 3.31 8.98
C THR A 60 -4.09 3.63 9.46
N PHE A 61 -4.89 2.61 9.72
CA PHE A 61 -6.32 2.74 10.03
C PHE A 61 -6.70 1.89 11.25
N PRO A 62 -6.04 2.06 12.42
CA PRO A 62 -6.18 1.14 13.56
C PRO A 62 -7.58 1.14 14.19
N ASN A 63 -8.36 2.21 14.02
CA ASN A 63 -9.67 2.39 14.62
C ASN A 63 -10.81 2.34 13.59
N ASP A 64 -10.53 2.01 12.34
CA ASP A 64 -11.55 1.93 11.30
C ASP A 64 -12.26 0.56 11.36
N GLN A 65 -13.40 0.54 12.06
CA GLN A 65 -14.19 -0.67 12.25
C GLN A 65 -14.78 -1.19 10.94
N GLN A 66 -15.12 -0.32 9.99
CA GLN A 66 -15.69 -0.72 8.70
C GLN A 66 -14.64 -1.40 7.84
N LEU A 67 -13.43 -0.85 7.79
CA LEU A 67 -12.30 -1.47 7.11
C LEU A 67 -11.94 -2.82 7.75
N ALA A 68 -11.88 -2.88 9.09
CA ALA A 68 -11.56 -4.11 9.82
C ALA A 68 -12.61 -5.20 9.57
N ALA A 69 -13.90 -4.84 9.57
CA ALA A 69 -14.98 -5.78 9.27
C ALA A 69 -14.95 -6.29 7.82
N LEU A 70 -14.74 -5.40 6.85
CA LEU A 70 -14.57 -5.77 5.44
C LEU A 70 -13.36 -6.69 5.25
N ALA A 71 -12.22 -6.34 5.85
CA ALA A 71 -10.99 -7.15 5.77
C ALA A 71 -11.20 -8.53 6.38
N GLY A 72 -11.77 -8.61 7.58
CA GLY A 72 -12.08 -9.88 8.27
C GLY A 72 -12.99 -10.78 7.46
N HIS A 73 -14.09 -10.23 6.93
CA HIS A 73 -15.01 -10.98 6.07
C HIS A 73 -14.30 -11.54 4.82
N CYS A 74 -13.52 -10.71 4.13
CA CYS A 74 -12.76 -11.16 2.96
C CYS A 74 -11.74 -12.26 3.33
N GLN A 75 -11.02 -12.10 4.43
CA GLN A 75 -10.03 -13.06 4.90
C GLN A 75 -10.63 -14.40 5.26
N GLU A 76 -11.81 -14.42 5.90
CA GLU A 76 -12.57 -15.65 6.20
C GLU A 76 -12.94 -16.41 4.91
N GLN A 77 -13.44 -15.70 3.89
CA GLN A 77 -13.79 -16.31 2.61
C GLN A 77 -12.55 -16.81 1.85
N LEU A 78 -11.39 -16.17 2.03
CA LEU A 78 -10.13 -16.55 1.40
C LEU A 78 -9.32 -17.59 2.21
N ALA A 79 -9.73 -17.92 3.44
CA ALA A 79 -9.02 -18.83 4.35
C ALA A 79 -8.72 -20.21 3.72
N PRO A 80 -9.61 -20.83 2.91
CA PRO A 80 -9.34 -22.13 2.27
C PRO A 80 -8.13 -22.10 1.32
N LEU A 81 -7.72 -20.93 0.83
CA LEU A 81 -6.56 -20.78 -0.05
C LEU A 81 -5.23 -20.78 0.71
N GLY A 82 -5.25 -20.67 2.03
CA GLY A 82 -4.05 -20.65 2.87
C GLY A 82 -3.12 -19.48 2.54
N LEU A 83 -3.68 -18.31 2.31
CA LEU A 83 -2.94 -17.03 2.24
C LEU A 83 -2.60 -16.56 3.65
N ASP A 84 -1.57 -15.72 3.80
CA ASP A 84 -1.23 -15.11 5.08
C ASP A 84 -2.07 -13.83 5.29
N PRO A 85 -3.06 -13.80 6.20
CA PRO A 85 -3.91 -12.64 6.40
C PRO A 85 -3.12 -11.48 7.01
N VAL A 86 -3.43 -10.25 6.58
CA VAL A 86 -2.93 -9.04 7.23
C VAL A 86 -3.78 -8.81 8.49
N PRO A 87 -3.20 -8.76 9.69
CA PRO A 87 -3.96 -8.49 10.91
C PRO A 87 -4.61 -7.09 10.84
N SER A 88 -5.71 -6.89 11.57
CA SER A 88 -6.47 -5.64 11.51
C SER A 88 -5.64 -4.40 11.89
N ASP A 89 -4.72 -4.54 12.86
CA ASP A 89 -3.75 -3.52 13.25
C ASP A 89 -2.60 -3.34 12.25
N GLY A 90 -2.50 -4.24 11.28
CA GLY A 90 -1.53 -4.25 10.19
C GLY A 90 -2.06 -3.71 8.86
N LEU A 91 -3.34 -3.31 8.78
CA LEU A 91 -3.91 -2.75 7.55
C LEU A 91 -3.30 -1.37 7.26
N HIS A 92 -2.69 -1.20 6.08
CA HIS A 92 -1.97 0.03 5.76
C HIS A 92 -1.86 0.26 4.25
N ILE A 93 -1.59 1.52 3.89
CA ILE A 93 -1.15 1.91 2.55
C ILE A 93 0.31 2.34 2.67
N THR A 94 1.21 1.64 1.97
CA THR A 94 2.61 2.07 1.87
C THR A 94 2.74 3.22 0.89
N LEU A 95 3.34 4.32 1.33
CA LEU A 95 3.62 5.48 0.49
C LEU A 95 5.08 5.47 0.03
N VAL A 96 6.01 5.87 0.88
CA VAL A 96 7.43 6.04 0.52
C VAL A 96 8.31 5.23 1.45
N ARG A 97 9.25 4.48 0.89
CA ARG A 97 10.37 3.92 1.65
C ARG A 97 11.44 4.98 1.79
N VAL A 98 11.83 5.26 3.03
CA VAL A 98 12.83 6.27 3.37
C VAL A 98 14.26 5.70 3.36
N GLY A 99 14.48 4.60 4.07
CA GLY A 99 15.81 4.00 4.15
C GLY A 99 15.90 2.91 5.22
N ARG A 100 17.08 2.34 5.40
CA ARG A 100 17.34 1.36 6.47
C ARG A 100 17.87 2.06 7.74
N PRO A 101 17.58 1.54 8.95
CA PRO A 101 18.30 1.93 10.14
C PRO A 101 19.83 1.79 9.93
N GLY A 102 20.59 2.77 10.38
CA GLY A 102 22.03 2.86 10.14
C GLY A 102 22.45 3.53 8.82
N ALA A 103 21.53 3.61 7.83
CA ALA A 103 21.74 4.41 6.62
C ALA A 103 21.01 5.77 6.68
N VAL A 104 20.16 5.97 7.68
CA VAL A 104 19.44 7.22 7.95
C VAL A 104 19.74 7.62 9.38
N ALA A 105 20.31 8.81 9.55
CA ALA A 105 20.64 9.34 10.88
C ALA A 105 19.36 9.85 11.60
N PRO A 106 19.33 9.86 12.95
CA PRO A 106 18.15 10.31 13.71
C PRO A 106 17.74 11.76 13.37
N ASP A 107 18.70 12.67 13.23
CA ASP A 107 18.49 14.07 12.85
C ASP A 107 17.89 14.21 11.44
N GLN A 108 18.26 13.31 10.52
CA GLN A 108 17.64 13.26 9.19
C GLN A 108 16.16 12.86 9.26
N LEU A 109 15.77 11.97 10.20
CA LEU A 109 14.34 11.62 10.40
C LEU A 109 13.54 12.79 10.95
N ASP A 110 14.12 13.56 11.87
CA ASP A 110 13.47 14.75 12.42
C ASP A 110 13.31 15.84 11.35
N SER A 111 14.36 16.13 10.59
CA SER A 111 14.30 17.07 9.46
C SER A 111 13.30 16.61 8.40
N LEU A 112 13.30 15.31 8.05
CA LEU A 112 12.35 14.74 7.11
C LEU A 112 10.89 14.96 7.55
N ALA A 113 10.60 14.79 8.86
CA ALA A 113 9.25 14.97 9.38
C ALA A 113 8.83 16.46 9.34
N GLN A 114 9.73 17.38 9.65
CA GLN A 114 9.48 18.83 9.56
C GLN A 114 9.27 19.27 8.11
N ASP A 115 10.12 18.84 7.19
CA ASP A 115 9.99 19.14 5.75
C ASP A 115 8.70 18.57 5.18
N ALA A 116 8.29 17.37 5.63
CA ALA A 116 7.04 16.77 5.24
C ALA A 116 5.85 17.64 5.71
N GLU A 117 5.81 18.04 6.98
CA GLU A 117 4.72 18.85 7.55
C GLU A 117 4.44 20.12 6.73
N ALA A 118 5.49 20.77 6.23
CA ALA A 118 5.38 21.97 5.40
C ALA A 118 4.83 21.72 3.98
N LEU A 119 4.82 20.47 3.52
CA LEU A 119 4.46 20.10 2.13
C LEU A 119 3.18 19.28 2.02
N LEU A 120 2.66 18.77 3.15
CA LEU A 120 1.50 17.87 3.15
C LEU A 120 0.24 18.58 2.62
N PRO A 121 -0.60 17.87 1.84
CA PRO A 121 -1.91 18.36 1.45
C PRO A 121 -2.87 18.38 2.63
N SER A 122 -4.03 19.03 2.45
CA SER A 122 -5.15 18.93 3.39
C SER A 122 -5.66 17.49 3.51
N ALA A 123 -6.31 17.21 4.65
CA ALA A 123 -7.00 15.93 4.89
C ALA A 123 -7.97 15.59 3.74
N PHE A 124 -8.10 14.32 3.41
CA PHE A 124 -8.93 13.84 2.29
C PHE A 124 -9.50 12.44 2.59
N SER A 125 -10.46 12.03 1.78
CA SER A 125 -11.00 10.67 1.79
C SER A 125 -10.63 9.91 0.53
N VAL A 126 -10.53 8.59 0.66
CA VAL A 126 -10.43 7.65 -0.47
C VAL A 126 -11.36 6.47 -0.24
N ARG A 127 -11.87 5.88 -1.31
CA ARG A 127 -12.69 4.66 -1.25
C ARG A 127 -11.79 3.44 -1.38
N ALA A 128 -11.93 2.51 -0.44
CA ALA A 128 -11.33 1.17 -0.51
C ALA A 128 -12.37 0.21 -1.08
N MET A 129 -12.13 -0.23 -2.32
CA MET A 129 -13.10 -1.03 -3.08
C MET A 129 -12.69 -2.50 -3.10
N PRO A 130 -13.61 -3.44 -2.83
CA PRO A 130 -13.38 -4.88 -3.00
C PRO A 130 -13.37 -5.28 -4.46
N LEU A 131 -12.69 -6.34 -4.83
CA LEU A 131 -11.35 -6.80 -4.50
C LEU A 131 -10.56 -6.88 -5.78
N ALA A 132 -9.28 -6.77 -5.69
CA ALA A 132 -8.36 -7.12 -6.74
C ALA A 132 -7.14 -7.81 -6.12
N GLY A 133 -6.04 -7.89 -6.84
CA GLY A 133 -4.81 -8.46 -6.31
C GLY A 133 -3.60 -7.96 -7.07
N SER A 134 -2.49 -8.55 -6.74
CA SER A 134 -1.21 -8.40 -7.43
C SER A 134 -0.53 -9.77 -7.53
N ARG A 135 0.66 -9.81 -8.08
CA ARG A 135 1.43 -11.07 -8.14
C ARG A 135 1.65 -11.72 -6.76
N GLY A 136 1.67 -10.94 -5.68
CA GLY A 136 1.97 -11.45 -4.34
C GLY A 136 0.93 -11.16 -3.26
N ALA A 137 -0.23 -10.59 -3.58
CA ALA A 137 -1.22 -10.22 -2.57
C ALA A 137 -2.64 -10.13 -3.12
N VAL A 138 -3.64 -10.38 -2.27
CA VAL A 138 -5.01 -9.92 -2.44
C VAL A 138 -5.14 -8.57 -1.75
N ARG A 139 -5.80 -7.60 -2.41
CA ARG A 139 -5.84 -6.21 -1.95
C ARG A 139 -7.14 -5.51 -2.32
N LEU A 140 -7.45 -4.45 -1.59
CA LEU A 140 -8.45 -3.46 -1.96
C LEU A 140 -7.86 -2.52 -3.02
N SER A 141 -8.64 -2.22 -4.04
CA SER A 141 -8.38 -1.10 -4.95
C SER A 141 -8.73 0.21 -4.26
N LEU A 142 -7.98 1.24 -4.50
CA LEU A 142 -8.19 2.56 -3.91
C LEU A 142 -8.58 3.57 -4.98
N GLY A 143 -9.41 4.52 -4.63
CA GLY A 143 -9.74 5.63 -5.53
C GLY A 143 -10.48 6.76 -4.82
N PRO A 144 -10.34 8.01 -5.28
CA PRO A 144 -9.47 8.48 -6.36
C PRO A 144 -7.97 8.37 -5.99
N TRP A 145 -7.09 8.22 -6.99
CA TRP A 145 -5.64 8.15 -6.74
C TRP A 145 -5.01 9.52 -6.55
N GLU A 146 -5.62 10.56 -7.11
CA GLU A 146 -4.99 11.89 -7.16
C GLU A 146 -4.54 12.42 -5.79
N PRO A 147 -5.34 12.39 -4.70
CA PRO A 147 -4.87 12.85 -3.39
C PRO A 147 -3.75 11.98 -2.83
N LEU A 148 -3.76 10.66 -3.08
CA LEU A 148 -2.67 9.75 -2.69
C LEU A 148 -1.38 10.03 -3.48
N LEU A 149 -1.48 10.35 -4.76
CA LEU A 149 -0.36 10.74 -5.60
C LEU A 149 0.25 12.07 -5.16
N ARG A 150 -0.59 13.05 -4.78
CA ARG A 150 -0.13 14.32 -4.21
C ARG A 150 0.62 14.11 -2.91
N LEU A 151 0.06 13.31 -2.01
CA LEU A 151 0.70 12.96 -0.74
C LEU A 151 2.05 12.25 -0.97
N HIS A 152 2.08 11.22 -1.83
CA HIS A 152 3.32 10.53 -2.17
C HIS A 152 4.37 11.50 -2.74
N HIS A 153 3.98 12.41 -3.63
CA HIS A 153 4.89 13.40 -4.21
C HIS A 153 5.46 14.35 -3.14
N ALA A 154 4.62 14.84 -2.23
CA ALA A 154 5.05 15.71 -1.13
C ALA A 154 6.09 15.01 -0.23
N LEU A 155 5.82 13.75 0.16
CA LEU A 155 6.73 12.95 0.98
C LEU A 155 8.04 12.61 0.25
N ALA A 156 7.97 12.32 -1.05
CA ALA A 156 9.16 12.07 -1.87
C ALA A 156 10.02 13.34 -2.00
N LYS A 157 9.39 14.51 -2.13
CA LYS A 157 10.06 15.81 -2.16
C LYS A 157 10.73 16.12 -0.82
N ALA A 158 10.03 15.94 0.31
CA ALA A 158 10.60 16.09 1.64
C ALA A 158 11.82 15.17 1.84
N GLY A 159 11.72 13.90 1.40
CA GLY A 159 12.86 12.97 1.43
C GLY A 159 14.05 13.49 0.65
N SER A 160 13.84 14.02 -0.56
CA SER A 160 14.92 14.58 -1.38
C SER A 160 15.55 15.80 -0.72
N SER A 161 14.77 16.69 -0.08
CA SER A 161 15.29 17.84 0.67
C SER A 161 16.16 17.43 1.86
N ALA A 162 15.78 16.35 2.56
CA ALA A 162 16.55 15.76 3.66
C ALA A 162 17.76 14.89 3.18
N GLY A 163 18.07 14.87 1.90
CA GLY A 163 19.14 14.04 1.33
C GLY A 163 18.80 12.54 1.23
N LEU A 164 17.53 12.19 1.35
CA LEU A 164 17.00 10.82 1.32
C LEU A 164 16.18 10.63 0.04
N ALA A 165 16.83 10.24 -1.06
CA ALA A 165 16.14 10.03 -2.32
C ALA A 165 15.11 8.90 -2.22
N PRO A 166 13.87 9.09 -2.71
CA PRO A 166 12.86 8.04 -2.72
C PRO A 166 13.31 6.88 -3.62
N ASN A 167 13.11 5.66 -3.14
CA ASN A 167 13.46 4.46 -3.93
C ASN A 167 12.52 4.20 -5.12
N LYS A 168 11.41 4.91 -5.19
CA LYS A 168 10.42 4.81 -6.26
C LYS A 168 9.85 6.20 -6.59
N PRO A 169 9.82 6.62 -7.87
CA PRO A 169 9.23 7.89 -8.26
C PRO A 169 7.70 7.84 -8.17
N THR A 170 7.08 9.01 -7.98
CA THR A 170 5.60 9.11 -7.92
C THR A 170 4.93 8.61 -9.20
N SER A 171 5.58 8.76 -10.36
CA SER A 171 5.06 8.27 -11.64
C SER A 171 4.85 6.74 -11.68
N ALA A 172 5.59 6.00 -10.86
CA ALA A 172 5.49 4.54 -10.73
C ALA A 172 4.65 4.09 -9.52
N PHE A 173 4.14 5.01 -8.71
CA PHE A 173 3.34 4.67 -7.53
C PHE A 173 1.97 4.11 -7.94
N ARG A 174 1.57 3.00 -7.33
CA ARG A 174 0.27 2.32 -7.50
C ARG A 174 -0.33 2.12 -6.11
N PRO A 175 -1.23 3.02 -5.66
CA PRO A 175 -1.85 2.94 -4.34
C PRO A 175 -2.62 1.64 -4.16
N HIS A 176 -2.45 0.98 -3.01
CA HIS A 176 -3.20 -0.24 -2.67
C HIS A 176 -3.18 -0.49 -1.16
N LEU A 177 -4.15 -1.27 -0.68
CA LEU A 177 -4.21 -1.79 0.68
C LEU A 177 -4.33 -3.31 0.64
N SER A 178 -3.33 -4.02 1.13
CA SER A 178 -3.29 -5.49 1.11
C SER A 178 -4.12 -6.08 2.25
N LEU A 179 -4.90 -7.13 1.96
CA LEU A 179 -5.68 -7.91 2.92
C LEU A 179 -5.05 -9.24 3.26
N ALA A 180 -4.36 -9.86 2.30
CA ALA A 180 -3.67 -11.12 2.50
C ALA A 180 -2.48 -11.24 1.55
N TYR A 181 -1.43 -11.88 2.01
CA TYR A 181 -0.22 -12.13 1.21
C TYR A 181 -0.18 -13.56 0.69
N ASN A 182 0.19 -13.70 -0.58
CA ASN A 182 0.46 -15.00 -1.15
C ASN A 182 1.84 -15.49 -0.68
N ASN A 183 1.90 -16.72 -0.16
CA ASN A 183 3.05 -17.25 0.57
C ASN A 183 3.78 -18.38 -0.16
N ARG A 184 3.49 -18.59 -1.42
CA ARG A 184 4.13 -19.56 -2.29
C ARG A 184 3.85 -19.27 -3.76
N ARG A 185 4.66 -19.82 -4.62
CA ARG A 185 4.36 -19.85 -6.05
C ARG A 185 3.18 -20.78 -6.31
N ARG A 186 2.15 -20.31 -7.02
CA ARG A 186 0.93 -21.07 -7.33
C ARG A 186 0.22 -20.54 -8.57
N PRO A 187 -0.62 -21.37 -9.27
CA PRO A 187 -1.54 -20.86 -10.29
C PRO A 187 -2.44 -19.75 -9.72
N ALA A 188 -2.68 -18.69 -10.48
CA ALA A 188 -3.51 -17.56 -10.02
C ALA A 188 -5.01 -17.89 -10.08
N ALA A 189 -5.45 -18.77 -10.98
CA ALA A 189 -6.86 -19.02 -11.25
C ALA A 189 -7.71 -19.32 -10.00
N PRO A 190 -7.31 -20.17 -9.03
CA PRO A 190 -8.12 -20.41 -7.82
C PRO A 190 -8.29 -19.15 -6.96
N VAL A 191 -7.25 -18.30 -6.87
CA VAL A 191 -7.31 -17.05 -6.11
C VAL A 191 -8.17 -16.02 -6.84
N VAL A 192 -8.00 -15.88 -8.15
CA VAL A 192 -8.81 -15.00 -9.01
C VAL A 192 -10.29 -15.36 -8.90
N GLN A 193 -10.64 -16.67 -8.96
CA GLN A 193 -12.01 -17.14 -8.82
C GLN A 193 -12.61 -16.76 -7.43
N ALA A 194 -11.89 -17.01 -6.35
CA ALA A 194 -12.37 -16.67 -5.00
C ALA A 194 -12.52 -15.15 -4.82
N VAL A 195 -11.57 -14.36 -5.34
CA VAL A 195 -11.64 -12.89 -5.31
C VAL A 195 -12.82 -12.37 -6.13
N SER A 196 -13.12 -12.98 -7.27
CA SER A 196 -14.22 -12.54 -8.15
C SER A 196 -15.59 -12.54 -7.45
N SER A 197 -15.85 -13.51 -6.58
CA SER A 197 -17.09 -13.63 -5.82
C SER A 197 -17.26 -12.54 -4.73
N LEU A 198 -16.15 -11.91 -4.31
CA LEU A 198 -16.14 -10.88 -3.26
C LEU A 198 -16.18 -9.46 -3.84
N ARG A 199 -16.14 -9.30 -5.17
CA ARG A 199 -16.10 -7.98 -5.81
C ARG A 199 -17.40 -7.17 -5.71
N THR A 200 -18.50 -7.80 -5.36
CA THR A 200 -19.81 -7.15 -5.16
C THR A 200 -20.01 -6.57 -3.77
N LEU A 201 -19.05 -6.76 -2.86
CA LEU A 201 -19.10 -6.17 -1.53
C LEU A 201 -19.04 -4.63 -1.61
N SER A 202 -19.63 -3.97 -0.62
CA SER A 202 -19.62 -2.52 -0.53
C SER A 202 -18.22 -1.98 -0.26
N ALA A 203 -17.89 -0.87 -0.89
CA ALA A 203 -16.65 -0.12 -0.61
C ALA A 203 -16.74 0.56 0.75
N VAL A 204 -15.58 0.78 1.37
CA VAL A 204 -15.42 1.54 2.61
C VAL A 204 -14.73 2.87 2.31
N GLU A 205 -15.20 3.96 2.92
CA GLU A 205 -14.54 5.26 2.85
C GLU A 205 -13.48 5.37 3.95
N LEU A 206 -12.26 5.68 3.56
CA LEU A 206 -11.11 5.87 4.44
C LEU A 206 -10.79 7.35 4.55
N CYS A 207 -10.88 7.91 5.77
CA CYS A 207 -10.45 9.27 6.06
C CYS A 207 -8.94 9.31 6.31
N VAL A 208 -8.23 10.13 5.56
CA VAL A 208 -6.78 10.34 5.69
C VAL A 208 -6.53 11.72 6.31
N SER A 209 -6.25 11.74 7.60
CA SER A 209 -5.99 12.96 8.38
C SER A 209 -4.57 13.07 8.91
N ALA A 210 -3.78 12.03 8.80
CA ALA A 210 -2.38 12.01 9.19
C ALA A 210 -1.60 10.96 8.41
N VAL A 211 -0.28 11.16 8.30
CA VAL A 211 0.66 10.17 7.76
C VAL A 211 1.65 9.78 8.86
N GLN A 212 2.05 8.51 8.89
CA GLN A 212 2.93 7.96 9.91
C GLN A 212 4.30 7.64 9.33
N LEU A 213 5.35 8.21 9.93
CA LEU A 213 6.72 7.73 9.77
C LEU A 213 6.95 6.59 10.75
N VAL A 214 7.25 5.43 10.24
CA VAL A 214 7.41 4.22 11.04
C VAL A 214 8.74 3.53 10.76
N GLU A 215 9.24 2.78 11.73
CA GLU A 215 10.24 1.74 11.49
C GLU A 215 9.51 0.41 11.31
N LEU A 216 9.33 0.02 10.05
CA LEU A 216 8.69 -1.24 9.68
C LEU A 216 9.71 -2.36 9.72
N ARG A 217 9.32 -3.50 10.31
CA ARG A 217 10.10 -4.73 10.36
C ARG A 217 9.28 -5.92 9.83
N ARG A 218 9.99 -6.85 9.24
CA ARG A 218 9.42 -8.15 8.90
C ARG A 218 9.66 -9.13 10.05
N GLU A 219 8.58 -9.71 10.55
CA GLU A 219 8.60 -10.78 11.58
C GLU A 219 7.93 -12.02 10.97
N GLY A 220 8.75 -12.97 10.52
CA GLY A 220 8.27 -14.16 9.81
C GLY A 220 7.49 -13.80 8.54
N ARG A 221 6.17 -14.02 8.60
CA ARG A 221 5.21 -13.75 7.52
C ARG A 221 4.23 -12.64 7.90
N THR A 222 4.70 -11.62 8.62
CA THR A 222 3.91 -10.43 8.94
C THR A 222 4.78 -9.19 8.95
N TYR A 223 4.17 -8.03 8.80
CA TYR A 223 4.80 -6.75 9.02
C TYR A 223 4.34 -6.19 10.36
N ARG A 224 5.30 -5.64 11.12
CA ARG A 224 5.09 -4.88 12.35
C ARG A 224 5.87 -3.58 12.25
N TRP A 225 5.47 -2.60 13.00
CA TRP A 225 6.19 -1.32 13.02
C TRP A 225 6.10 -0.62 14.35
N ASP A 226 7.10 0.20 14.61
CA ASP A 226 7.13 1.16 15.69
C ASP A 226 6.91 2.56 15.11
N LEU A 227 5.96 3.30 15.66
CA LEU A 227 5.70 4.68 15.27
C LEU A 227 6.89 5.55 15.67
N ARG A 228 7.44 6.31 14.71
CA ARG A 228 8.47 7.31 14.94
C ARG A 228 7.86 8.70 15.02
N LYS A 229 6.98 9.04 14.10
CA LYS A 229 6.30 10.33 14.04
C LYS A 229 4.94 10.17 13.38
N SER A 230 3.93 10.88 13.88
CA SER A 230 2.67 11.11 13.19
C SER A 230 2.60 12.57 12.78
N VAL A 231 2.37 12.84 11.50
CA VAL A 231 2.29 14.19 10.94
C VAL A 231 0.87 14.40 10.45
N PRO A 232 0.11 15.37 11.03
CA PRO A 232 -1.24 15.66 10.59
C PRO A 232 -1.24 16.26 9.17
N LEU A 233 -2.28 15.98 8.42
CA LEU A 233 -2.59 16.69 7.18
C LEU A 233 -3.37 17.97 7.54
N GLY A 234 -3.02 19.08 6.90
CA GLY A 234 -3.57 20.42 7.17
C GLY A 234 -5.05 20.58 6.84
#